data_31aa6fa0797c25c2371d797a9e6fefd8
#
_entry.id   31aa6fa0797c25c2371d797a9e6fefd8
#
_cell.length_a   1.000
_cell.length_b   1.000
_cell.length_c   1.000
_cell.angle_alpha   90.00
_cell.angle_beta   90.00
_cell.angle_gamma   90.00
#
_symmetry.space_group_name_H-M   'P 1'
#
loop_
_entity.id
_entity.type
_entity.pdbx_description
1 polymer ?
#
loop_
_entity_poly.entity_id
_entity_poly.type
_entity_poly.pdbx_seq_one_letter_code
_entity_poly.pdbx_strand_id
1 'polypeptide(L)'
;MRKIGGLKEATFCESVEAGHSSHGDQADIAKKLGITKPSVRMDSQAKYASIARGAGDVYLRLPTSKSYQEKIWDHAAGDLIVKEAGGMVTDVRGDKLDFSVGRTLQNNSGVVAAPKELHGEVIEAVKSVLGAKA
;
A
#
# COMPACT_ATOMS: atom_id res chain seq x y z
N MET A 1 -9.89 0.55 11.90
CA MET A 1 -10.22 0.42 10.44
C MET A 1 -11.72 0.27 10.28
N ARG A 2 -12.26 0.88 9.26
CA ARG A 2 -13.67 0.64 8.96
C ARG A 2 -13.85 -0.70 8.23
N LYS A 3 -15.03 -1.29 8.38
CA LYS A 3 -15.39 -2.50 7.65
C LYS A 3 -16.04 -2.12 6.32
N ILE A 4 -15.61 -2.77 5.25
CA ILE A 4 -16.22 -2.61 3.93
C ILE A 4 -16.62 -3.99 3.40
N GLY A 5 -17.69 -4.04 2.60
CA GLY A 5 -18.21 -5.29 2.06
C GLY A 5 -17.36 -5.89 0.96
N GLY A 6 -16.50 -5.08 0.33
CA GLY A 6 -15.61 -5.53 -0.72
C GLY A 6 -14.79 -4.36 -1.27
N LEU A 7 -13.85 -4.66 -2.15
CA LEU A 7 -12.93 -3.65 -2.69
C LEU A 7 -13.62 -2.59 -3.56
N LYS A 8 -14.81 -2.85 -4.08
CA LYS A 8 -15.57 -1.82 -4.80
C LYS A 8 -15.96 -0.64 -3.93
N GLU A 9 -16.04 -0.85 -2.61
CA GLU A 9 -16.34 0.20 -1.65
C GLU A 9 -15.09 0.89 -1.10
N ALA A 10 -13.91 0.43 -1.49
CA ALA A 10 -12.65 0.91 -0.94
C ALA A 10 -12.26 2.30 -1.45
N THR A 11 -11.52 3.01 -0.61
CA THR A 11 -10.89 4.29 -0.93
C THR A 11 -9.38 4.12 -0.79
N PHE A 12 -8.64 4.46 -1.84
CA PHE A 12 -7.18 4.47 -1.77
C PHE A 12 -6.66 5.68 -1.00
N CYS A 13 -5.52 5.47 -0.32
CA CYS A 13 -4.64 6.55 0.11
C CYS A 13 -3.43 6.55 -0.81
N GLU A 14 -3.03 7.70 -1.31
CA GLU A 14 -1.86 7.80 -2.18
C GLU A 14 -1.02 9.03 -1.87
N SER A 15 0.24 9.00 -2.28
CA SER A 15 1.15 10.14 -2.12
C SER A 15 0.71 11.31 -2.98
N VAL A 16 0.93 12.52 -2.49
CA VAL A 16 0.69 13.75 -3.26
C VAL A 16 1.65 13.82 -4.44
N GLU A 17 2.93 13.46 -4.22
CA GLU A 17 3.96 13.54 -5.25
C GLU A 17 4.06 12.25 -6.06
N ALA A 18 4.05 12.39 -7.40
CA ALA A 18 4.17 11.26 -8.32
C ALA A 18 5.50 10.50 -8.18
N GLY A 19 6.55 11.19 -7.72
CA GLY A 19 7.86 10.55 -7.51
C GLY A 19 7.90 9.54 -6.38
N HIS A 20 6.92 9.58 -5.45
CA HIS A 20 6.89 8.68 -4.31
C HIS A 20 6.18 7.35 -4.60
N SER A 21 5.40 7.27 -5.66
CA SER A 21 4.70 6.05 -6.05
C SER A 21 4.28 6.14 -7.52
N SER A 22 4.13 4.99 -8.17
CA SER A 22 3.67 4.93 -9.55
C SER A 22 2.15 5.09 -9.61
N HIS A 23 1.67 6.32 -9.86
CA HIS A 23 0.24 6.62 -9.96
C HIS A 23 -0.43 5.92 -11.14
N GLY A 24 0.29 5.72 -12.24
CA GLY A 24 -0.24 4.99 -13.39
C GLY A 24 -0.53 3.53 -13.08
N ASP A 25 0.40 2.88 -12.39
CA ASP A 25 0.21 1.49 -11.96
C ASP A 25 -0.93 1.40 -10.94
N GLN A 26 -1.04 2.37 -10.04
CA GLN A 26 -2.13 2.42 -9.06
C GLN A 26 -3.49 2.55 -9.74
N ALA A 27 -3.59 3.38 -10.78
CA ALA A 27 -4.83 3.53 -11.55
C ALA A 27 -5.23 2.21 -12.22
N ASP A 28 -4.27 1.47 -12.77
CA ASP A 28 -4.52 0.16 -13.37
C ASP A 28 -4.99 -0.86 -12.33
N ILE A 29 -4.40 -0.84 -11.16
CA ILE A 29 -4.81 -1.70 -10.04
C ILE A 29 -6.22 -1.36 -9.58
N ALA A 30 -6.54 -0.08 -9.43
CA ALA A 30 -7.87 0.38 -9.05
C ALA A 30 -8.93 -0.13 -10.04
N LYS A 31 -8.63 -0.05 -11.33
CA LYS A 31 -9.52 -0.53 -12.38
C LYS A 31 -9.76 -2.04 -12.27
N LYS A 32 -8.71 -2.83 -12.02
CA LYS A 32 -8.84 -4.28 -11.83
C LYS A 32 -9.69 -4.65 -10.62
N LEU A 33 -9.59 -3.87 -9.55
CA LEU A 33 -10.33 -4.11 -8.32
C LEU A 33 -11.74 -3.51 -8.31
N GLY A 34 -12.08 -2.73 -9.33
CA GLY A 34 -13.38 -2.06 -9.42
C GLY A 34 -13.52 -0.88 -8.47
N ILE A 35 -12.42 -0.28 -8.05
CA ILE A 35 -12.41 0.88 -7.16
C ILE A 35 -12.64 2.13 -7.99
N THR A 36 -13.74 2.85 -7.71
CA THR A 36 -14.12 4.04 -8.46
C THR A 36 -14.08 5.32 -7.63
N LYS A 37 -14.00 5.20 -6.31
CA LYS A 37 -13.95 6.36 -5.42
C LYS A 37 -12.65 7.14 -5.59
N PRO A 38 -12.71 8.49 -5.53
CA PRO A 38 -11.49 9.29 -5.57
C PRO A 38 -10.54 8.93 -4.43
N SER A 39 -9.24 8.95 -4.72
CA SER A 39 -8.22 8.68 -3.71
C SER A 39 -8.10 9.84 -2.73
N VAL A 40 -7.77 9.50 -1.48
CA VAL A 40 -7.34 10.49 -0.49
C VAL A 40 -5.85 10.69 -0.67
N ARG A 41 -5.42 11.92 -0.88
CA ARG A 41 -3.99 12.25 -1.06
C ARG A 41 -3.43 12.91 0.17
N MET A 42 -2.32 12.38 0.66
CA MET A 42 -1.59 12.96 1.79
C MET A 42 -0.15 12.42 1.78
N ASP A 43 0.73 13.09 2.51
CA ASP A 43 2.12 12.68 2.59
C ASP A 43 2.43 11.93 3.89
N SER A 44 3.60 11.33 3.93
CA SER A 44 4.20 10.70 5.10
C SER A 44 3.39 9.52 5.68
N GLN A 45 3.72 9.15 6.90
CA GLN A 45 3.05 8.07 7.64
C GLN A 45 1.59 8.38 7.99
N ALA A 46 1.11 9.61 7.73
CA ALA A 46 -0.30 9.95 7.85
C ALA A 46 -1.19 9.03 6.98
N LYS A 47 -0.66 8.48 5.89
CA LYS A 47 -1.38 7.51 5.07
C LYS A 47 -1.71 6.24 5.84
N TYR A 48 -0.77 5.72 6.61
CA TYR A 48 -1.02 4.55 7.48
C TYR A 48 -2.06 4.86 8.55
N ALA A 49 -1.95 6.02 9.19
CA ALA A 49 -2.92 6.42 10.22
C ALA A 49 -4.31 6.62 9.62
N SER A 50 -4.40 7.11 8.39
CA SER A 50 -5.66 7.26 7.66
C SER A 50 -6.34 5.90 7.44
N ILE A 51 -5.58 4.88 7.07
CA ILE A 51 -6.09 3.51 6.94
C ILE A 51 -6.58 3.00 8.31
N ALA A 52 -5.76 3.15 9.33
CA ALA A 52 -6.08 2.64 10.66
C ALA A 52 -7.36 3.25 11.25
N ARG A 53 -7.60 4.55 11.02
CA ARG A 53 -8.81 5.22 11.53
C ARG A 53 -10.02 5.13 10.60
N GLY A 54 -9.88 4.54 9.41
CA GLY A 54 -10.98 4.32 8.49
C GLY A 54 -11.29 5.47 7.53
N ALA A 55 -10.41 6.46 7.40
CA ALA A 55 -10.56 7.53 6.41
C ALA A 55 -10.19 7.07 5.00
N GLY A 56 -9.30 6.07 4.90
CA GLY A 56 -9.01 5.36 3.66
C GLY A 56 -8.96 3.87 3.96
N ASP A 57 -8.87 3.04 2.94
CA ASP A 57 -8.94 1.59 3.10
C ASP A 57 -7.69 0.86 2.61
N VAL A 58 -7.06 1.36 1.56
CA VAL A 58 -5.90 0.73 0.93
C VAL A 58 -4.83 1.77 0.67
N TYR A 59 -3.61 1.48 1.10
CA TYR A 59 -2.44 2.30 0.79
C TYR A 59 -1.47 1.46 -0.04
N LEU A 60 -1.10 1.99 -1.20
CA LEU A 60 -0.12 1.40 -2.09
C LEU A 60 1.05 2.36 -2.26
N ARG A 61 2.25 1.87 -2.03
CA ARG A 61 3.47 2.58 -2.41
C ARG A 61 4.20 1.68 -3.41
N LEU A 62 3.99 1.98 -4.68
CA LEU A 62 4.48 1.15 -5.76
C LEU A 62 5.88 1.61 -6.18
N PRO A 63 6.79 0.68 -6.52
CA PRO A 63 8.14 1.06 -6.91
C PRO A 63 8.14 1.99 -8.11
N THR A 64 8.91 3.10 -8.01
CA THR A 64 9.11 4.03 -9.13
C THR A 64 10.42 3.72 -9.88
N SER A 65 11.31 2.96 -9.26
CA SER A 65 12.52 2.43 -9.89
C SER A 65 12.93 1.12 -9.24
N LYS A 66 13.72 0.31 -9.94
CA LYS A 66 14.20 -0.97 -9.42
C LYS A 66 15.29 -0.82 -8.36
N SER A 67 15.94 0.32 -8.31
CA SER A 67 17.08 0.57 -7.42
C SER A 67 16.68 1.25 -6.10
N TYR A 68 15.52 1.88 -6.03
CA TYR A 68 15.11 2.57 -4.82
C TYR A 68 14.72 1.60 -3.71
N GLN A 69 15.26 1.85 -2.52
CA GLN A 69 14.93 1.08 -1.32
C GLN A 69 14.24 2.01 -0.32
N GLU A 70 13.07 1.59 0.16
CA GLU A 70 12.32 2.34 1.15
C GLU A 70 13.09 2.46 2.46
N LYS A 71 12.93 3.58 3.16
CA LYS A 71 13.58 3.80 4.44
C LYS A 71 12.72 3.26 5.59
N ILE A 72 13.37 2.64 6.58
CA ILE A 72 12.61 2.04 7.70
C ILE A 72 11.80 3.08 8.48
N TRP A 73 12.32 4.32 8.62
CA TRP A 73 11.63 5.36 9.38
C TRP A 73 10.37 5.91 8.71
N ASP A 74 10.19 5.63 7.42
CA ASP A 74 8.97 6.02 6.70
C ASP A 74 7.85 4.99 6.88
N HIS A 75 8.13 3.82 7.46
CA HIS A 75 7.18 2.70 7.47
C HIS A 75 7.01 1.99 8.81
N ALA A 76 8.01 1.99 9.68
CA ALA A 76 7.99 1.14 10.89
C ALA A 76 6.80 1.45 11.81
N ALA A 77 6.56 2.71 12.15
CA ALA A 77 5.44 3.08 13.01
C ALA A 77 4.09 2.82 12.36
N GLY A 78 3.97 3.15 11.07
CA GLY A 78 2.74 2.93 10.31
C GLY A 78 2.40 1.45 10.16
N ASP A 79 3.40 0.61 9.93
CA ASP A 79 3.24 -0.84 9.87
C ASP A 79 2.59 -1.37 11.15
N LEU A 80 3.09 -0.97 12.31
CA LEU A 80 2.54 -1.38 13.60
C LEU A 80 1.11 -0.85 13.81
N ILE A 81 0.88 0.41 13.51
CA ILE A 81 -0.44 1.05 13.70
C ILE A 81 -1.52 0.33 12.89
N VAL A 82 -1.26 0.01 11.63
CA VAL A 82 -2.23 -0.67 10.77
C VAL A 82 -2.47 -2.09 11.26
N LYS A 83 -1.43 -2.82 11.65
CA LYS A 83 -1.57 -4.18 12.19
C LYS A 83 -2.41 -4.21 13.45
N GLU A 84 -2.17 -3.28 14.39
CA GLU A 84 -2.93 -3.18 15.63
C GLU A 84 -4.38 -2.78 15.40
N ALA A 85 -4.67 -2.08 14.30
CA ALA A 85 -6.03 -1.71 13.92
C ALA A 85 -6.78 -2.83 13.17
N GLY A 86 -6.13 -3.98 12.92
CA GLY A 86 -6.75 -5.12 12.25
C GLY A 86 -6.43 -5.23 10.76
N GLY A 87 -5.48 -4.46 10.28
CA GLY A 87 -5.04 -4.53 8.88
C GLY A 87 -3.81 -5.41 8.68
N MET A 88 -3.36 -5.47 7.44
CA MET A 88 -2.15 -6.18 7.04
C MET A 88 -1.27 -5.27 6.21
N VAL A 89 0.04 -5.31 6.45
CA VAL A 89 1.05 -4.54 5.70
C VAL A 89 2.10 -5.51 5.19
N THR A 90 2.33 -5.48 3.88
CA THR A 90 3.37 -6.28 3.21
C THR A 90 4.01 -5.45 2.11
N ASP A 91 5.01 -6.02 1.44
CA ASP A 91 5.49 -5.46 0.19
C ASP A 91 4.60 -5.92 -0.99
N VAL A 92 5.00 -5.56 -2.22
CA VAL A 92 4.20 -5.88 -3.41
C VAL A 92 4.17 -7.37 -3.74
N ARG A 93 5.05 -8.18 -3.14
CA ARG A 93 5.07 -9.63 -3.31
C ARG A 93 4.26 -10.36 -2.25
N GLY A 94 3.78 -9.64 -1.25
CA GLY A 94 3.06 -10.24 -0.13
C GLY A 94 3.96 -10.62 1.05
N ASP A 95 5.23 -10.24 1.02
CA ASP A 95 6.17 -10.52 2.09
C ASP A 95 6.10 -9.45 3.19
N LYS A 96 6.28 -9.85 4.44
CA LYS A 96 6.33 -8.90 5.56
C LYS A 96 7.47 -7.92 5.36
N LEU A 97 7.28 -6.67 5.82
CA LEU A 97 8.36 -5.70 5.81
C LEU A 97 9.45 -6.14 6.80
N ASP A 98 10.68 -6.21 6.30
CA ASP A 98 11.83 -6.67 7.10
C ASP A 98 12.63 -5.46 7.58
N PHE A 99 12.41 -5.08 8.86
CA PHE A 99 13.09 -3.94 9.50
C PHE A 99 14.44 -4.34 10.12
N SER A 100 14.88 -5.58 9.94
CA SER A 100 16.09 -6.11 10.60
C SER A 100 17.40 -5.93 9.82
N VAL A 101 17.34 -5.39 8.61
CA VAL A 101 18.47 -5.36 7.68
C VAL A 101 19.13 -3.99 7.54
N GLY A 102 18.94 -3.11 8.50
CA GLY A 102 19.58 -1.80 8.53
C GLY A 102 18.60 -0.66 8.26
N ARG A 103 19.07 0.40 7.59
CA ARG A 103 18.30 1.63 7.39
C ARG A 103 17.26 1.53 6.29
N THR A 104 17.39 0.58 5.41
CA THR A 104 16.49 0.43 4.26
C THR A 104 15.80 -0.92 4.26
N LEU A 105 14.66 -0.99 3.59
CA LEU A 105 13.92 -2.24 3.38
C LEU A 105 14.48 -2.96 2.15
N GLN A 106 15.75 -3.35 2.22
CA GLN A 106 16.46 -3.92 1.07
C GLN A 106 15.89 -5.26 0.59
N ASN A 107 15.17 -5.98 1.48
CA ASN A 107 14.56 -7.26 1.13
C ASN A 107 13.12 -7.10 0.63
N ASN A 108 12.62 -5.87 0.55
CA ASN A 108 11.24 -5.58 0.16
C ASN A 108 11.19 -4.67 -1.07
N SER A 109 10.05 -4.70 -1.76
CA SER A 109 9.75 -3.82 -2.87
C SER A 109 8.37 -3.21 -2.66
N GLY A 110 8.31 -1.89 -2.54
CA GLY A 110 7.06 -1.17 -2.31
C GLY A 110 6.36 -1.53 -1.01
N VAL A 111 5.14 -1.06 -0.85
CA VAL A 111 4.32 -1.35 0.34
C VAL A 111 2.85 -1.49 -0.08
N VAL A 112 2.17 -2.46 0.54
CA VAL A 112 0.72 -2.64 0.40
C VAL A 112 0.11 -2.76 1.80
N ALA A 113 -0.76 -1.82 2.15
CA ALA A 113 -1.52 -1.85 3.41
C ALA A 113 -3.01 -1.88 3.09
N ALA A 114 -3.74 -2.80 3.71
CA ALA A 114 -5.16 -3.01 3.43
C ALA A 114 -5.84 -3.74 4.59
N PRO A 115 -7.20 -3.77 4.62
CA PRO A 115 -7.89 -4.64 5.54
C PRO A 115 -7.42 -6.09 5.36
N LYS A 116 -7.24 -6.80 6.47
CA LYS A 116 -6.68 -8.15 6.46
C LYS A 116 -7.42 -9.10 5.53
N GLU A 117 -8.74 -9.03 5.51
CA GLU A 117 -9.60 -9.92 4.71
C GLU A 117 -9.51 -9.64 3.20
N LEU A 118 -9.09 -8.43 2.82
CA LEU A 118 -9.05 -7.99 1.43
C LEU A 118 -7.62 -7.88 0.88
N HIS A 119 -6.63 -7.98 1.75
CA HIS A 119 -5.22 -7.81 1.38
C HIS A 119 -4.78 -8.75 0.24
N GLY A 120 -5.21 -10.02 0.29
CA GLY A 120 -4.87 -11.01 -0.73
C GLY A 120 -5.34 -10.62 -2.12
N GLU A 121 -6.56 -10.08 -2.24
CA GLU A 121 -7.07 -9.61 -3.53
C GLU A 121 -6.27 -8.42 -4.06
N VAL A 122 -5.89 -7.52 -3.16
CA VAL A 122 -5.05 -6.37 -3.55
C VAL A 122 -3.70 -6.84 -4.06
N ILE A 123 -3.06 -7.79 -3.36
CA ILE A 123 -1.77 -8.35 -3.77
C ILE A 123 -1.86 -9.00 -5.17
N GLU A 124 -2.90 -9.76 -5.44
CA GLU A 124 -3.08 -10.39 -6.75
C GLU A 124 -3.20 -9.35 -7.87
N ALA A 125 -3.96 -8.28 -7.65
CA ALA A 125 -4.07 -7.20 -8.62
C ALA A 125 -2.74 -6.46 -8.81
N VAL A 126 -1.99 -6.21 -7.73
CA VAL A 126 -0.67 -5.58 -7.78
C VAL A 126 0.30 -6.44 -8.61
N LYS A 127 0.37 -7.73 -8.33
CA LYS A 127 1.23 -8.65 -9.08
C LYS A 127 0.87 -8.69 -10.55
N SER A 128 -0.43 -8.69 -10.87
CA SER A 128 -0.90 -8.71 -12.25
C SER A 128 -0.44 -7.47 -13.02
N VAL A 129 -0.56 -6.29 -12.42
CA VAL A 129 -0.16 -5.03 -13.07
C VAL A 129 1.36 -4.92 -13.18
N LEU A 130 2.09 -5.17 -12.09
CA LEU A 130 3.54 -5.05 -12.09
C LEU A 130 4.22 -6.15 -12.90
N GLY A 131 3.70 -7.36 -12.86
CA GLY A 131 4.22 -8.49 -13.63
C GLY A 131 4.10 -8.30 -15.12
N ALA A 132 3.04 -7.64 -15.59
CA ALA A 132 2.83 -7.35 -17.01
C ALA A 132 3.86 -6.35 -17.57
N LYS A 133 4.56 -5.63 -16.69
CA LYS A 133 5.55 -4.60 -17.05
C LYS A 133 7.01 -5.06 -16.85
N ALA A 134 7.15 -6.27 -16.34
CA ALA A 134 8.48 -6.84 -16.07
C ALA A 134 9.16 -7.34 -17.35
#